data_68b42eed62e3b1d742240515e2505596
#
_entry.id   68b42eed62e3b1d742240515e2505596
#
_cell.length_a   1.000
_cell.length_b   1.000
_cell.length_c   1.000
_cell.angle_alpha   90.00
_cell.angle_beta   90.00
_cell.angle_gamma   90.00
#
_symmetry.space_group_name_H-M   'P 1'
#
loop_
_entity.id
_entity.type
_entity.pdbx_description
1 polymer ?
#
loop_
_entity_poly.entity_id
_entity_poly.type
_entity_poly.pdbx_seq_one_letter_code
_entity_poly.pdbx_strand_id
1 'polypeptide(L)'
;MGFSVEEARYLAANADQIAQVAPEVALTKTSVFADRAVLDRHFGDYARAVSVLIASQRAAAGKFPSHWLTDDAAVQQATPARVARVRAERIAAAGAAFVHDVTCSVGSEAPAFSAVGLDWLGSDLDLSLIHI
;
A
#
# COMPACT_ATOMS: atom_id res chain seq x y z
N MET A 1 -7.68 -10.35 -3.32
CA MET A 1 -6.80 -10.86 -4.37
C MET A 1 -5.79 -9.79 -4.78
N GLY A 2 -4.55 -10.15 -4.75
CA GLY A 2 -3.45 -9.27 -5.11
C GLY A 2 -3.39 -8.97 -6.62
N PHE A 3 -2.42 -8.17 -6.99
CA PHE A 3 -2.10 -7.88 -8.39
C PHE A 3 -1.25 -9.00 -8.99
N SER A 4 -1.42 -9.26 -10.28
CA SER A 4 -0.44 -10.03 -11.04
C SER A 4 0.87 -9.24 -11.18
N VAL A 5 1.95 -9.92 -11.54
CA VAL A 5 3.25 -9.25 -11.77
C VAL A 5 3.14 -8.19 -12.88
N GLU A 6 2.36 -8.50 -13.92
CA GLU A 6 2.12 -7.56 -15.02
C GLU A 6 1.33 -6.34 -14.56
N GLU A 7 0.24 -6.54 -13.80
CA GLU A 7 -0.53 -5.45 -13.21
C GLU A 7 0.34 -4.58 -12.28
N ALA A 8 1.13 -5.19 -11.41
CA ALA A 8 2.02 -4.46 -10.50
C ALA A 8 3.03 -3.59 -11.26
N ARG A 9 3.64 -4.12 -12.32
CA ARG A 9 4.55 -3.35 -13.19
C ARG A 9 3.84 -2.20 -13.89
N TYR A 10 2.64 -2.44 -14.40
CA TYR A 10 1.84 -1.40 -15.05
C TYR A 10 1.50 -0.28 -14.06
N LEU A 11 1.01 -0.62 -12.87
CA LEU A 11 0.64 0.34 -11.83
C LEU A 11 1.84 1.18 -11.39
N ALA A 12 2.99 0.57 -11.21
CA ALA A 12 4.22 1.28 -10.85
C ALA A 12 4.68 2.24 -11.97
N ALA A 13 4.62 1.80 -13.22
CA ALA A 13 5.02 2.60 -14.38
C ALA A 13 4.07 3.78 -14.65
N ASN A 14 2.82 3.69 -14.24
CA ASN A 14 1.78 4.69 -14.50
C ASN A 14 1.33 5.44 -13.23
N ALA A 15 2.12 5.43 -12.17
CA ALA A 15 1.77 6.01 -10.87
C ALA A 15 1.34 7.49 -10.98
N ASP A 16 2.04 8.29 -11.79
CA ASP A 16 1.71 9.71 -11.96
C ASP A 16 0.36 9.92 -12.66
N GLN A 17 0.10 9.16 -13.73
CA GLN A 17 -1.18 9.22 -14.42
C GLN A 17 -2.34 8.77 -13.53
N ILE A 18 -2.12 7.72 -12.73
CA ILE A 18 -3.11 7.23 -11.77
C ILE A 18 -3.42 8.31 -10.74
N ALA A 19 -2.40 8.98 -10.21
CA ALA A 19 -2.59 10.08 -9.26
C ALA A 19 -3.38 11.25 -9.86
N GLN A 20 -3.18 11.55 -11.15
CA GLN A 20 -3.92 12.60 -11.86
C GLN A 20 -5.40 12.23 -12.07
N VAL A 21 -5.70 10.97 -12.37
CA VAL A 21 -7.07 10.50 -12.65
C VAL A 21 -7.84 10.15 -11.38
N ALA A 22 -7.16 9.78 -10.31
CA ALA A 22 -7.80 9.37 -9.05
C ALA A 22 -8.88 10.34 -8.53
N PRO A 23 -8.73 11.67 -8.56
CA PRO A 23 -9.78 12.60 -8.13
C PRO A 23 -11.05 12.57 -8.97
N GLU A 24 -10.99 12.03 -10.20
CA GLU A 24 -12.15 11.96 -11.10
C GLU A 24 -13.10 10.80 -10.78
N VAL A 25 -12.69 9.85 -9.95
CA VAL A 25 -13.47 8.67 -9.59
C VAL A 25 -13.82 8.69 -8.09
N ALA A 26 -15.09 8.47 -7.79
CA ALA A 26 -15.56 8.47 -6.39
C ALA A 26 -15.43 7.10 -5.73
N LEU A 27 -15.50 6.02 -6.50
CA LEU A 27 -15.45 4.62 -6.08
C LEU A 27 -16.51 4.29 -5.01
N THR A 28 -17.74 4.76 -5.26
CA THR A 28 -18.92 4.49 -4.44
C THR A 28 -19.86 3.52 -5.14
N LYS A 29 -20.81 2.97 -4.39
CA LYS A 29 -21.84 2.08 -4.97
C LYS A 29 -22.70 2.77 -6.05
N THR A 30 -22.86 4.08 -5.97
CA THR A 30 -23.70 4.85 -6.90
C THR A 30 -22.92 5.36 -8.12
N SER A 31 -21.59 5.40 -8.04
CA SER A 31 -20.72 5.92 -9.12
C SER A 31 -20.11 4.83 -10.02
N VAL A 32 -20.40 3.56 -9.76
CA VAL A 32 -19.74 2.41 -10.42
C VAL A 32 -19.65 2.55 -11.94
N PHE A 33 -20.74 2.91 -12.60
CA PHE A 33 -20.75 3.03 -14.08
C PHE A 33 -19.95 4.24 -14.57
N ALA A 34 -20.06 5.37 -13.89
CA ALA A 34 -19.32 6.57 -14.25
C ALA A 34 -17.80 6.38 -14.01
N ASP A 35 -17.44 5.83 -12.87
CA ASP A 35 -16.06 5.52 -12.52
C ASP A 35 -15.44 4.53 -13.52
N ARG A 36 -16.21 3.49 -13.89
CA ARG A 36 -15.77 2.50 -14.87
C ARG A 36 -15.48 3.15 -16.22
N ALA A 37 -16.35 4.04 -16.70
CA ALA A 37 -16.15 4.73 -17.97
C ALA A 37 -14.86 5.59 -17.96
N VAL A 38 -14.57 6.29 -16.87
CA VAL A 38 -13.34 7.06 -16.71
C VAL A 38 -12.12 6.15 -16.72
N LEU A 39 -12.14 5.09 -15.92
CA LEU A 39 -11.00 4.18 -15.79
C LEU A 39 -10.71 3.41 -17.07
N ASP A 40 -11.75 2.92 -17.76
CA ASP A 40 -11.59 2.22 -19.05
C ASP A 40 -10.99 3.13 -20.12
N ARG A 41 -11.39 4.39 -20.15
CA ARG A 41 -10.86 5.38 -21.09
C ARG A 41 -9.36 5.65 -20.88
N HIS A 42 -8.90 5.72 -19.64
CA HIS A 42 -7.51 6.04 -19.31
C HIS A 42 -6.61 4.81 -19.23
N PHE A 43 -7.11 3.67 -18.79
CA PHE A 43 -6.30 2.52 -18.41
C PHE A 43 -6.69 1.20 -19.09
N GLY A 44 -7.77 1.17 -19.86
CA GLY A 44 -8.18 -0.01 -20.63
C GLY A 44 -8.28 -1.28 -19.77
N ASP A 45 -7.56 -2.32 -20.17
CA ASP A 45 -7.56 -3.62 -19.49
C ASP A 45 -7.08 -3.57 -18.02
N TYR A 46 -6.34 -2.53 -17.65
CA TYR A 46 -5.85 -2.33 -16.29
C TYR A 46 -6.80 -1.53 -15.39
N ALA A 47 -7.98 -1.13 -15.90
CA ALA A 47 -8.96 -0.32 -15.16
C ALA A 47 -9.35 -0.95 -13.82
N ARG A 48 -9.51 -2.28 -13.76
CA ARG A 48 -9.78 -3.01 -12.52
C ARG A 48 -8.65 -2.85 -11.51
N ALA A 49 -7.43 -3.10 -11.93
CA ALA A 49 -6.25 -3.00 -11.06
C ALA A 49 -6.06 -1.58 -10.54
N VAL A 50 -6.24 -0.57 -11.40
CA VAL A 50 -6.18 0.85 -11.01
C VAL A 50 -7.28 1.19 -10.00
N SER A 51 -8.50 0.73 -10.20
CA SER A 51 -9.61 0.93 -9.25
C SER A 51 -9.28 0.35 -7.87
N VAL A 52 -8.78 -0.88 -7.82
CA VAL A 52 -8.36 -1.53 -6.56
C VAL A 52 -7.25 -0.74 -5.89
N LEU A 53 -6.25 -0.31 -6.64
CA LEU A 53 -5.14 0.49 -6.08
C LEU A 53 -5.63 1.81 -5.48
N ILE A 54 -6.45 2.58 -6.20
CA ILE A 54 -6.96 3.86 -5.71
C ILE A 54 -7.79 3.67 -4.43
N ALA A 55 -8.70 2.68 -4.42
CA ALA A 55 -9.50 2.38 -3.25
C ALA A 55 -8.64 1.97 -2.04
N SER A 56 -7.64 1.13 -2.28
CA SER A 56 -6.72 0.64 -1.24
C SER A 56 -5.84 1.78 -0.69
N GLN A 57 -5.33 2.65 -1.55
CA GLN A 57 -4.55 3.81 -1.12
C GLN A 57 -5.38 4.79 -0.27
N ARG A 58 -6.66 4.99 -0.61
CA ARG A 58 -7.58 5.80 0.21
C ARG A 58 -7.83 5.16 1.57
N ALA A 59 -8.02 3.85 1.62
CA ALA A 59 -8.23 3.10 2.85
C ALA A 59 -6.96 3.01 3.72
N ALA A 60 -5.79 3.20 3.14
CA ALA A 60 -4.50 3.15 3.84
C ALA A 60 -4.20 4.40 4.66
N ALA A 61 -5.04 5.43 4.62
CA ALA A 61 -4.83 6.67 5.38
C ALA A 61 -4.60 6.39 6.87
N GLY A 62 -3.52 6.94 7.42
CA GLY A 62 -3.11 6.71 8.80
C GLY A 62 -2.38 5.38 9.07
N LYS A 63 -2.12 4.58 8.04
CA LYS A 63 -1.35 3.34 8.17
C LYS A 63 0.02 3.43 7.51
N PHE A 64 0.08 3.86 6.26
CA PHE A 64 1.32 4.02 5.49
C PHE A 64 1.15 5.06 4.37
N PRO A 65 2.24 5.47 3.70
CA PRO A 65 2.16 6.50 2.67
C PRO A 65 1.19 6.16 1.53
N SER A 66 0.41 7.14 1.10
CA SER A 66 -0.66 6.96 0.10
C SER A 66 -0.17 6.59 -1.30
N HIS A 67 1.12 6.80 -1.59
CA HIS A 67 1.71 6.47 -2.89
C HIS A 67 2.20 5.01 -3.02
N TRP A 68 2.10 4.25 -1.93
CA TRP A 68 2.54 2.85 -1.96
C TRP A 68 1.61 1.99 -2.81
N LEU A 69 2.21 1.02 -3.49
CA LEU A 69 1.48 -0.01 -4.21
C LEU A 69 0.93 -1.01 -3.20
N THR A 70 -0.40 -1.11 -3.11
CA THR A 70 -1.06 -1.92 -2.08
C THR A 70 -2.42 -2.41 -2.57
N ASP A 71 -2.95 -3.43 -1.92
CA ASP A 71 -4.29 -3.96 -2.12
C ASP A 71 -5.10 -4.02 -0.82
N ASP A 72 -6.38 -4.39 -0.92
CA ASP A 72 -7.29 -4.44 0.22
C ASP A 72 -6.80 -5.32 1.37
N ALA A 73 -6.26 -6.50 1.07
CA ALA A 73 -5.81 -7.44 2.08
C ALA A 73 -4.64 -6.85 2.89
N ALA A 74 -3.68 -6.25 2.19
CA ALA A 74 -2.54 -5.59 2.81
C ALA A 74 -2.98 -4.42 3.70
N VAL A 75 -3.92 -3.60 3.23
CA VAL A 75 -4.44 -2.45 3.99
C VAL A 75 -5.18 -2.91 5.25
N GLN A 76 -6.00 -3.95 5.16
CA GLN A 76 -6.72 -4.48 6.33
C GLN A 76 -5.79 -5.03 7.40
N GLN A 77 -4.71 -5.69 7.00
CA GLN A 77 -3.73 -6.28 7.90
C GLN A 77 -2.68 -5.29 8.41
N ALA A 78 -2.50 -4.17 7.75
CA ALA A 78 -1.46 -3.20 8.09
C ALA A 78 -1.69 -2.58 9.47
N THR A 79 -0.62 -2.50 10.24
CA THR A 79 -0.60 -1.84 11.55
C THR A 79 -0.80 -0.33 11.38
N PRO A 80 -1.71 0.29 12.14
CA PRO A 80 -1.84 1.75 12.16
C PRO A 80 -0.52 2.43 12.53
N ALA A 81 -0.18 3.53 11.87
CA ALA A 81 1.10 4.23 12.04
C ALA A 81 1.37 4.62 13.51
N ARG A 82 0.32 4.99 14.27
CA ARG A 82 0.45 5.30 15.69
C ARG A 82 0.92 4.09 16.52
N VAL A 83 0.39 2.92 16.23
CA VAL A 83 0.76 1.68 16.93
C VAL A 83 2.17 1.25 16.54
N ALA A 84 2.51 1.32 15.26
CA ALA A 84 3.85 1.04 14.77
C ALA A 84 4.90 1.93 15.43
N ARG A 85 4.61 3.23 15.58
CA ARG A 85 5.51 4.17 16.25
C ARG A 85 5.75 3.81 17.72
N VAL A 86 4.70 3.52 18.48
CA VAL A 86 4.84 3.14 19.91
C VAL A 86 5.65 1.84 20.03
N ARG A 87 5.40 0.87 19.16
CA ARG A 87 6.15 -0.37 19.12
C ARG A 87 7.64 -0.13 18.83
N ALA A 88 7.94 0.68 17.82
CA ALA A 88 9.31 1.03 17.46
C ALA A 88 10.06 1.73 18.60
N GLU A 89 9.43 2.69 19.24
CA GLU A 89 9.98 3.40 20.40
C GLU A 89 10.31 2.45 21.57
N ARG A 90 9.42 1.50 21.87
CA ARG A 90 9.63 0.50 22.92
C ARG A 90 10.78 -0.46 22.59
N ILE A 91 10.87 -0.91 21.34
CA ILE A 91 11.93 -1.82 20.91
C ILE A 91 13.29 -1.09 20.94
N ALA A 92 13.34 0.15 20.49
CA ALA A 92 14.56 0.98 20.57
C ALA A 92 14.98 1.22 22.02
N ALA A 93 14.03 1.54 22.91
CA ALA A 93 14.28 1.74 24.33
C ALA A 93 14.79 0.47 25.05
N ALA A 94 14.42 -0.70 24.56
CA ALA A 94 14.94 -1.99 25.04
C ALA A 94 16.38 -2.30 24.60
N GLY A 95 17.01 -1.43 23.80
CA GLY A 95 18.40 -1.56 23.35
C GLY A 95 18.59 -2.36 22.06
N ALA A 96 17.52 -2.68 21.32
CA ALA A 96 17.64 -3.32 20.02
C ALA A 96 18.25 -2.35 18.98
N ALA A 97 19.03 -2.91 18.05
CA ALA A 97 19.59 -2.17 16.91
C ALA A 97 19.00 -2.62 15.58
N PHE A 98 18.41 -3.82 15.54
CA PHE A 98 17.90 -4.47 14.34
C PHE A 98 16.57 -5.18 14.61
N VAL A 99 15.65 -5.11 13.65
CA VAL A 99 14.35 -5.79 13.69
C VAL A 99 14.19 -6.62 12.43
N HIS A 100 13.85 -7.89 12.60
CA HIS A 100 13.38 -8.75 11.52
C HIS A 100 11.87 -8.98 11.65
N ASP A 101 11.10 -8.35 10.77
CA ASP A 101 9.66 -8.53 10.67
C ASP A 101 9.37 -9.68 9.71
N VAL A 102 9.01 -10.83 10.26
CA VAL A 102 8.79 -12.08 9.50
C VAL A 102 7.41 -12.18 8.86
N THR A 103 6.55 -11.20 9.10
CA THR A 103 5.21 -11.10 8.53
C THR A 103 4.97 -9.67 8.03
N CYS A 104 5.93 -9.14 7.28
CA CYS A 104 5.97 -7.71 6.97
C CYS A 104 4.88 -7.24 6.00
N SER A 105 4.27 -8.13 5.23
CA SER A 105 3.31 -7.75 4.18
C SER A 105 3.89 -6.63 3.30
N VAL A 106 3.23 -5.47 3.23
CA VAL A 106 3.71 -4.29 2.48
C VAL A 106 4.80 -3.49 3.20
N GLY A 107 5.27 -3.95 4.36
CA GLY A 107 6.30 -3.25 5.12
C GLY A 107 5.81 -1.99 5.82
N SER A 108 4.54 -1.96 6.23
CA SER A 108 3.89 -0.78 6.81
C SER A 108 4.56 -0.26 8.10
N GLU A 109 5.26 -1.11 8.83
CA GLU A 109 5.95 -0.73 10.07
C GLU A 109 7.38 -0.22 9.83
N ALA A 110 7.98 -0.48 8.67
CA ALA A 110 9.36 -0.09 8.37
C ALA A 110 9.66 1.41 8.59
N PRO A 111 8.79 2.35 8.18
CA PRO A 111 9.04 3.76 8.42
C PRO A 111 9.17 4.12 9.91
N ALA A 112 8.38 3.47 10.78
CA ALA A 112 8.44 3.71 12.22
C ALA A 112 9.76 3.22 12.84
N PHE A 113 10.25 2.06 12.44
CA PHE A 113 11.54 1.54 12.89
C PHE A 113 12.70 2.40 12.41
N SER A 114 12.66 2.81 11.15
CA SER A 114 13.66 3.71 10.56
C SER A 114 13.71 5.05 11.29
N ALA A 115 12.56 5.61 11.67
CA ALA A 115 12.47 6.90 12.35
C ALA A 115 13.12 6.91 13.74
N VAL A 116 13.24 5.75 14.40
CA VAL A 116 13.94 5.63 15.71
C VAL A 116 15.33 5.04 15.58
N GLY A 117 15.88 4.95 14.37
CA GLY A 117 17.27 4.52 14.12
C GLY A 117 17.47 3.00 14.18
N LEU A 118 16.42 2.20 14.06
CA LEU A 118 16.51 0.75 13.97
C LEU A 118 16.70 0.31 12.51
N ASP A 119 17.62 -0.61 12.29
CA ASP A 119 17.70 -1.33 11.03
C ASP A 119 16.54 -2.33 10.93
N TRP A 120 15.97 -2.45 9.76
CA TRP A 120 14.79 -3.28 9.53
C TRP A 120 14.97 -4.20 8.33
N LEU A 121 14.56 -5.44 8.49
CA LEU A 121 14.43 -6.43 7.44
C LEU A 121 13.02 -7.01 7.46
N GLY A 122 12.31 -6.93 6.33
CA GLY A 122 11.02 -7.57 6.16
C GLY A 122 11.11 -8.86 5.39
N SER A 123 10.34 -9.86 5.81
CA SER A 123 10.07 -11.06 5.03
C SER A 123 8.62 -11.47 5.19
N ASP A 124 8.07 -12.14 4.17
CA ASP A 124 6.71 -12.64 4.19
C ASP A 124 6.62 -13.89 3.32
N LEU A 125 5.64 -14.74 3.60
CA LEU A 125 5.33 -15.89 2.75
C LEU A 125 4.65 -15.46 1.44
N ASP A 126 3.89 -14.37 1.47
CA ASP A 126 3.28 -13.78 0.29
C ASP A 126 4.15 -12.65 -0.27
N LEU A 127 5.07 -13.01 -1.17
CA LEU A 127 6.00 -12.08 -1.79
C LEU A 127 5.34 -11.14 -2.80
N SER A 128 4.09 -11.37 -3.18
CA SER A 128 3.37 -10.50 -4.13
C SER A 128 3.09 -9.10 -3.57
N LEU A 129 3.16 -8.95 -2.26
CA LEU A 129 2.90 -7.70 -1.54
C LEU A 129 4.16 -6.98 -1.09
N ILE A 130 5.34 -7.56 -1.28
CA ILE A 130 6.60 -6.94 -0.89
C ILE A 130 7.08 -6.05 -2.04
N HIS A 131 6.98 -4.75 -1.82
CA HIS A 131 7.53 -3.74 -2.71
C HIS A 131 8.78 -3.15 -2.08
N ILE A 132 9.87 -3.53 -2.62
CA ILE A 132 11.17 -3.00 -2.24
C ILE A 132 11.55 -1.89 -3.21
#